data_5cde55bb071c83feba11a0c0e46a0c13
#
_entry.id   5cde55bb071c83feba11a0c0e46a0c13
#
_cell.length_a   1.000
_cell.length_b   1.000
_cell.length_c   1.000
_cell.angle_alpha   90.00
_cell.angle_beta   90.00
_cell.angle_gamma   90.00
#
_symmetry.space_group_name_H-M   'P 1'
#
loop_
_entity.id
_entity.type
_entity.pdbx_description
1 polymer ?
#
loop_
_entity_poly.entity_id
_entity_poly.type
_entity_poly.pdbx_seq_one_letter_code
_entity_poly.pdbx_strand_id
1 'polypeptide(L)'
;QVFCLFVAHFKISNNISSASGYWYYSPWVGRSGWLVRMEVRKVCLSWRTVRGLSSSSRPWRASPPVFRFSVADSALLYCRFSKPAPMFLDDSFRKWARIREFVPPFGIKGQDNLIKAILSVTKEYRLTPALDSLSCRRCIIVGNGGVLANKSLGSRIDDYDIVVRLNSAPVKGFEKDVGSKTTLRITYPEGAMQRPEQYERDSLFVLAGFKWQDFKWLKYIVYKERVSASDGFWKSVATRVPKEPPEIRILNPYFIQEAAFTLIGLPFNNGLMGRGNIPTLGSVAVTMALHGCDEVAVAGFGYDMSTPNAPLHYYETVRMAAIKESWTHNIQREKEFLRKLVKARVITDLTSGI
;
A
#
# COMPACT_ATOMS: atom_id res chain seq x y z
N GLN A 1 -1.33 -16.50 -13.40
CA GLN A 1 -1.46 -15.86 -14.73
C GLN A 1 -1.60 -14.35 -14.48
N VAL A 2 -0.63 -13.59 -14.95
CA VAL A 2 -0.58 -12.14 -14.87
C VAL A 2 -1.26 -11.61 -16.13
N PHE A 3 -2.34 -10.88 -15.96
CA PHE A 3 -3.02 -10.20 -17.09
C PHE A 3 -2.53 -8.76 -17.16
N CYS A 4 -2.08 -8.36 -18.34
CA CYS A 4 -1.58 -7.01 -18.58
C CYS A 4 -2.72 -6.08 -19.05
N LEU A 5 -2.84 -4.92 -18.41
CA LEU A 5 -3.77 -3.85 -18.76
C LEU A 5 -3.08 -2.72 -19.51
N PHE A 6 -3.74 -2.22 -20.54
CA PHE A 6 -3.32 -1.00 -21.22
C PHE A 6 -3.87 0.23 -20.47
N VAL A 7 -3.00 1.17 -20.12
CA VAL A 7 -3.41 2.50 -19.70
C VAL A 7 -3.39 3.41 -20.91
N ALA A 8 -4.55 3.80 -21.40
CA ALA A 8 -4.66 4.83 -22.42
C ALA A 8 -4.59 6.21 -21.75
N HIS A 9 -3.65 7.06 -22.17
CA HIS A 9 -3.62 8.46 -21.78
C HIS A 9 -4.63 9.24 -22.61
N PHE A 10 -5.59 9.88 -21.93
CA PHE A 10 -6.52 10.79 -22.57
C PHE A 10 -5.95 12.22 -22.55
N LYS A 11 -5.76 12.81 -23.71
CA LYS A 11 -5.58 14.25 -23.83
C LYS A 11 -6.98 14.86 -23.89
N ILE A 12 -7.43 15.43 -22.78
CA ILE A 12 -8.73 16.10 -22.73
C ILE A 12 -8.55 17.48 -23.34
N SER A 13 -9.17 17.72 -24.50
CA SER A 13 -9.37 19.08 -24.97
C SER A 13 -10.56 19.70 -24.22
N ASN A 14 -10.39 20.93 -23.80
CA ASN A 14 -11.28 21.72 -22.97
C ASN A 14 -12.76 21.62 -23.34
N ASN A 15 -13.53 20.75 -22.69
CA ASN A 15 -14.98 20.83 -22.47
C ASN A 15 -15.49 19.52 -21.86
N ILE A 16 -15.63 19.45 -20.54
CA ILE A 16 -16.24 18.30 -19.86
C ILE A 16 -17.29 18.79 -18.87
N SER A 17 -18.53 18.42 -19.13
CA SER A 17 -19.57 18.23 -18.14
C SER A 17 -19.56 16.75 -17.68
N SER A 18 -19.79 16.54 -16.39
CA SER A 18 -19.75 15.27 -15.68
C SER A 18 -20.45 14.12 -16.42
N ALA A 19 -19.75 13.00 -16.67
CA ALA A 19 -20.36 11.74 -17.01
C ALA A 19 -19.63 10.59 -16.31
N SER A 20 -20.32 9.92 -15.40
CA SER A 20 -19.97 8.60 -14.91
C SER A 20 -20.45 7.57 -15.92
N GLY A 21 -19.56 6.90 -16.60
CA GLY A 21 -19.90 5.86 -17.57
C GLY A 21 -18.91 4.72 -17.57
N TYR A 22 -19.43 3.49 -17.56
CA TYR A 22 -18.66 2.28 -17.83
C TYR A 22 -18.63 2.06 -19.34
N TRP A 23 -17.44 1.83 -19.91
CA TRP A 23 -17.30 1.52 -21.31
C TRP A 23 -16.80 0.09 -21.49
N TYR A 24 -17.50 -0.69 -22.29
CA TYR A 24 -17.07 -2.02 -22.73
C TYR A 24 -16.57 -1.93 -24.17
N TYR A 25 -15.43 -2.51 -24.45
CA TYR A 25 -14.93 -2.68 -25.79
C TYR A 25 -15.01 -4.16 -26.19
N SER A 26 -15.58 -4.44 -27.37
CA SER A 26 -15.63 -5.79 -27.94
C SER A 26 -14.27 -6.12 -28.57
N PRO A 27 -13.65 -7.27 -28.27
CA PRO A 27 -12.33 -7.57 -28.79
C PRO A 27 -12.34 -8.07 -30.22
N TRP A 28 -11.33 -7.67 -30.98
CA TRP A 28 -10.99 -8.37 -32.21
C TRP A 28 -10.30 -9.68 -31.89
N VAL A 29 -10.76 -10.77 -32.47
CA VAL A 29 -10.18 -12.11 -32.32
C VAL A 29 -9.01 -12.23 -33.30
N GLY A 30 -7.78 -12.20 -32.77
CA GLY A 30 -6.60 -12.64 -33.50
C GLY A 30 -6.56 -14.17 -33.60
N ARG A 31 -5.90 -14.72 -34.61
CA ARG A 31 -5.85 -16.17 -34.91
C ARG A 31 -5.29 -17.11 -33.81
N SER A 32 -5.00 -16.60 -32.63
CA SER A 32 -4.46 -17.37 -31.49
C SER A 32 -5.46 -17.65 -30.36
N GLY A 33 -6.74 -17.36 -30.53
CA GLY A 33 -7.79 -17.83 -29.61
C GLY A 33 -7.79 -17.25 -28.17
N TRP A 34 -7.08 -16.16 -27.89
CA TRP A 34 -7.05 -15.55 -26.56
C TRP A 34 -7.98 -14.34 -26.49
N LEU A 35 -8.97 -14.41 -25.60
CA LEU A 35 -9.88 -13.29 -25.31
C LEU A 35 -9.21 -12.37 -24.26
N VAL A 36 -8.80 -11.18 -24.67
CA VAL A 36 -8.30 -10.14 -23.74
C VAL A 36 -9.48 -9.22 -23.42
N ARG A 37 -9.96 -9.29 -22.18
CA ARG A 37 -10.97 -8.36 -21.67
C ARG A 37 -10.26 -7.12 -21.14
N MET A 38 -10.45 -5.98 -21.79
CA MET A 38 -9.89 -4.70 -21.34
C MET A 38 -10.91 -3.99 -20.45
N GLU A 39 -10.53 -3.71 -19.22
CA GLU A 39 -11.26 -2.81 -18.33
C GLU A 39 -10.53 -1.45 -18.30
N VAL A 40 -11.21 -0.39 -18.68
CA VAL A 40 -10.67 0.98 -18.59
C VAL A 40 -10.86 1.49 -17.17
N ARG A 41 -9.78 1.97 -16.56
CA ARG A 41 -9.83 2.52 -15.19
C ARG A 41 -10.67 3.79 -15.11
N LYS A 42 -11.43 3.92 -14.03
CA LYS A 42 -12.04 5.18 -13.63
C LYS A 42 -10.93 6.18 -13.27
N VAL A 43 -10.85 7.29 -13.99
CA VAL A 43 -9.94 8.38 -13.61
C VAL A 43 -10.62 9.20 -12.52
N CYS A 44 -9.96 9.35 -11.38
CA CYS A 44 -10.44 10.20 -10.30
C CYS A 44 -10.26 11.67 -10.68
N LEU A 45 -11.31 12.31 -11.15
CA LEU A 45 -11.32 13.76 -11.35
C LEU A 45 -11.68 14.45 -10.05
N SER A 46 -10.70 15.08 -9.41
CA SER A 46 -10.94 15.92 -8.24
C SER A 46 -11.61 17.24 -8.68
N TRP A 47 -12.70 17.60 -8.03
CA TRP A 47 -13.41 18.87 -8.21
C TRP A 47 -12.53 20.12 -7.98
N ARG A 48 -11.36 19.98 -7.38
CA ARG A 48 -10.44 21.10 -7.12
C ARG A 48 -9.68 21.55 -8.37
N THR A 49 -9.52 20.70 -9.37
CA THR A 49 -8.84 21.06 -10.63
C THR A 49 -9.71 21.94 -11.53
N VAL A 50 -11.03 21.99 -11.30
CA VAL A 50 -11.99 22.72 -12.14
C VAL A 50 -12.26 24.15 -11.67
N ARG A 51 -11.83 24.57 -10.49
CA ARG A 51 -12.12 25.93 -9.96
C ARG A 51 -11.29 27.07 -10.56
N GLY A 52 -10.48 26.81 -11.56
CA GLY A 52 -9.66 27.85 -12.23
C GLY A 52 -10.26 28.44 -13.52
N LEU A 53 -11.46 28.03 -13.93
CA LEU A 53 -12.07 28.54 -15.15
C LEU A 53 -13.32 29.36 -14.82
N SER A 54 -13.24 30.66 -15.10
CA SER A 54 -14.31 31.64 -14.90
C SER A 54 -15.57 31.31 -15.70
N SER A 55 -16.70 31.59 -15.05
CA SER A 55 -18.05 31.48 -15.61
C SER A 55 -18.26 32.45 -16.78
N SER A 56 -18.53 31.95 -17.98
CA SER A 56 -19.28 32.67 -18.98
C SER A 56 -20.42 31.78 -19.49
N SER A 57 -21.61 32.27 -19.26
CA SER A 57 -22.89 31.64 -19.55
C SER A 57 -23.21 31.61 -21.04
N ARG A 58 -23.39 30.43 -21.62
CA ARG A 58 -24.36 30.16 -22.72
C ARG A 58 -24.68 28.67 -22.80
N PRO A 59 -25.94 28.24 -23.02
CA PRO A 59 -26.29 26.85 -23.14
C PRO A 59 -25.99 26.35 -24.55
N TRP A 60 -25.03 25.44 -24.67
CA TRP A 60 -24.75 24.73 -25.91
C TRP A 60 -25.40 23.36 -25.88
N ARG A 61 -26.19 23.05 -26.90
CA ARG A 61 -26.56 21.67 -27.22
C ARG A 61 -25.30 20.95 -27.65
N ALA A 62 -24.73 20.17 -26.77
CA ALA A 62 -23.51 19.40 -27.01
C ALA A 62 -23.88 18.05 -27.63
N SER A 63 -23.42 17.80 -28.84
CA SER A 63 -23.29 16.44 -29.37
C SER A 63 -22.33 15.64 -28.50
N PRO A 64 -22.53 14.33 -28.30
CA PRO A 64 -21.65 13.55 -27.47
C PRO A 64 -20.20 13.63 -27.99
N PRO A 65 -19.21 13.80 -27.12
CA PRO A 65 -17.82 13.92 -27.55
C PRO A 65 -17.36 12.64 -28.23
N VAL A 66 -16.92 12.76 -29.47
CA VAL A 66 -16.25 11.67 -30.19
C VAL A 66 -14.81 11.61 -29.71
N PHE A 67 -14.48 10.63 -28.89
CA PHE A 67 -13.12 10.38 -28.46
C PHE A 67 -12.33 9.72 -29.60
N ARG A 68 -11.36 10.44 -30.17
CA ARG A 68 -10.36 9.86 -31.06
C ARG A 68 -9.19 9.35 -30.21
N PHE A 69 -8.97 8.05 -30.23
CA PHE A 69 -7.80 7.42 -29.65
C PHE A 69 -6.61 7.61 -30.61
N SER A 70 -5.56 8.29 -30.18
CA SER A 70 -4.27 8.23 -30.82
C SER A 70 -3.46 7.13 -30.17
N VAL A 71 -3.19 6.06 -30.89
CA VAL A 71 -2.32 4.93 -30.47
C VAL A 71 -0.86 5.26 -30.75
N ALA A 72 -0.48 6.52 -30.74
CA ALA A 72 0.91 6.91 -30.88
C ALA A 72 1.54 7.12 -29.50
N ASP A 73 2.53 6.33 -29.25
CA ASP A 73 3.57 6.47 -28.21
C ASP A 73 3.18 6.17 -26.78
N SER A 74 3.61 4.98 -26.37
CA SER A 74 3.64 4.45 -25.01
C SER A 74 2.28 4.05 -24.37
N ALA A 75 1.57 3.11 -24.98
CA ALA A 75 0.61 2.29 -24.24
C ALA A 75 1.38 1.44 -23.24
N LEU A 76 1.47 1.91 -22.01
CA LEU A 76 2.06 1.18 -20.90
C LEU A 76 1.11 0.07 -20.50
N LEU A 77 1.57 -1.15 -20.69
CA LEU A 77 0.82 -2.36 -20.33
C LEU A 77 0.78 -2.45 -18.81
N TYR A 78 -0.39 -2.29 -18.24
CA TYR A 78 -0.63 -2.37 -16.83
C TYR A 78 -1.20 -3.74 -16.50
N CYS A 79 -0.54 -4.48 -15.64
CA CYS A 79 -1.07 -5.73 -15.16
C CYS A 79 -1.94 -5.48 -13.93
N ARG A 80 -3.27 -5.56 -14.09
CA ARG A 80 -4.21 -5.50 -12.97
C ARG A 80 -4.60 -6.91 -12.54
N PHE A 81 -4.77 -7.08 -11.25
CA PHE A 81 -5.23 -8.35 -10.69
C PHE A 81 -6.67 -8.61 -11.12
N SER A 82 -6.93 -9.76 -11.73
CA SER A 82 -8.29 -10.16 -12.17
C SER A 82 -9.29 -10.24 -11.02
N LYS A 83 -8.78 -10.48 -9.80
CA LYS A 83 -9.51 -10.37 -8.53
C LYS A 83 -8.59 -9.72 -7.52
N PRO A 84 -8.86 -8.48 -7.09
CA PRO A 84 -8.09 -7.85 -6.03
C PRO A 84 -8.22 -8.67 -4.73
N ALA A 85 -7.09 -8.91 -4.08
CA ALA A 85 -7.08 -9.55 -2.77
C ALA A 85 -7.64 -8.56 -1.72
N PRO A 86 -8.40 -9.02 -0.71
CA PRO A 86 -8.81 -8.17 0.39
C PRO A 86 -7.59 -7.70 1.17
N MET A 87 -7.60 -6.42 1.58
CA MET A 87 -6.48 -5.81 2.31
C MET A 87 -6.17 -6.54 3.62
N PHE A 88 -7.22 -6.99 4.30
CA PHE A 88 -7.12 -7.58 5.62
C PHE A 88 -7.69 -8.99 5.64
N LEU A 89 -7.24 -9.80 6.58
CA LEU A 89 -7.85 -11.10 6.85
C LEU A 89 -9.26 -10.92 7.40
N ASP A 90 -10.17 -11.74 6.92
CA ASP A 90 -11.56 -11.86 7.36
C ASP A 90 -11.86 -13.29 7.81
N ASP A 91 -13.09 -13.58 8.18
CA ASP A 91 -13.54 -14.91 8.63
C ASP A 91 -13.31 -16.01 7.58
N SER A 92 -13.22 -15.64 6.31
CA SER A 92 -13.03 -16.57 5.22
C SER A 92 -11.56 -16.93 4.97
N PHE A 93 -10.62 -16.42 5.77
CA PHE A 93 -9.18 -16.58 5.56
C PHE A 93 -8.75 -18.05 5.35
N ARG A 94 -9.44 -19.00 5.99
CA ARG A 94 -9.17 -20.44 5.82
C ARG A 94 -9.51 -20.97 4.43
N LYS A 95 -10.33 -20.28 3.65
CA LYS A 95 -10.67 -20.66 2.27
C LYS A 95 -9.58 -20.30 1.27
N TRP A 96 -8.61 -19.49 1.66
CA TRP A 96 -7.51 -19.06 0.82
C TRP A 96 -6.38 -20.08 0.85
N ALA A 97 -6.42 -21.06 -0.06
CA ALA A 97 -5.41 -22.12 -0.16
C ALA A 97 -3.98 -21.57 -0.15
N ARG A 98 -3.73 -20.53 -0.94
CA ARG A 98 -2.41 -19.91 -1.09
C ARG A 98 -1.76 -19.50 0.22
N ILE A 99 -2.51 -18.81 1.11
CA ILE A 99 -1.96 -18.38 2.40
C ILE A 99 -1.94 -19.48 3.45
N ARG A 100 -2.78 -20.50 3.30
CA ARG A 100 -2.82 -21.64 4.24
C ARG A 100 -1.64 -22.59 4.10
N GLU A 101 -1.04 -22.66 2.93
CA GLU A 101 0.03 -23.62 2.64
C GLU A 101 1.39 -23.17 3.16
N PHE A 102 1.57 -21.85 3.34
CA PHE A 102 2.83 -21.26 3.76
C PHE A 102 2.81 -20.84 5.22
N VAL A 103 3.94 -21.02 5.89
CA VAL A 103 4.16 -20.45 7.23
C VAL A 103 4.40 -18.92 7.13
N PRO A 104 4.22 -18.15 8.23
CA PRO A 104 4.65 -16.75 8.24
C PRO A 104 6.13 -16.60 7.82
N PRO A 105 6.49 -15.54 7.08
CA PRO A 105 5.67 -14.38 6.75
C PRO A 105 4.77 -14.55 5.52
N PHE A 106 4.93 -15.63 4.76
CA PHE A 106 4.28 -15.78 3.46
C PHE A 106 2.88 -16.38 3.53
N GLY A 107 2.42 -16.74 4.71
CA GLY A 107 1.09 -17.31 4.94
C GLY A 107 0.76 -17.44 6.42
N ILE A 108 -0.16 -18.37 6.71
CA ILE A 108 -0.75 -18.53 8.05
C ILE A 108 -0.70 -19.97 8.56
N LYS A 109 0.03 -20.87 7.89
CA LYS A 109 0.08 -22.30 8.27
C LYS A 109 0.46 -22.47 9.73
N GLY A 110 -0.35 -23.20 10.49
CA GLY A 110 -0.17 -23.41 11.91
C GLY A 110 -0.67 -22.28 12.81
N GLN A 111 -1.26 -21.21 12.26
CA GLN A 111 -1.75 -20.05 13.02
C GLN A 111 -3.28 -19.93 13.05
N ASP A 112 -3.99 -20.88 12.48
CA ASP A 112 -5.44 -20.81 12.26
C ASP A 112 -6.24 -20.50 13.55
N ASN A 113 -5.95 -21.19 14.65
CA ASN A 113 -6.68 -21.00 15.89
C ASN A 113 -6.39 -19.64 16.54
N LEU A 114 -5.13 -19.19 16.44
CA LEU A 114 -4.71 -17.90 16.98
C LEU A 114 -5.34 -16.74 16.20
N ILE A 115 -5.30 -16.81 14.87
CA ILE A 115 -5.94 -15.82 14.00
C ILE A 115 -7.47 -15.83 14.21
N LYS A 116 -8.09 -17.00 14.28
CA LYS A 116 -9.54 -17.10 14.57
C LYS A 116 -9.90 -16.42 15.89
N ALA A 117 -9.10 -16.65 16.94
CA ALA A 117 -9.33 -16.00 18.23
C ALA A 117 -9.24 -14.48 18.14
N ILE A 118 -8.26 -13.94 17.42
CA ILE A 118 -8.13 -12.49 17.19
C ILE A 118 -9.36 -11.96 16.45
N LEU A 119 -9.70 -12.56 15.30
CA LEU A 119 -10.80 -12.11 14.44
C LEU A 119 -12.17 -12.18 15.14
N SER A 120 -12.37 -13.13 16.05
CA SER A 120 -13.61 -13.22 16.83
C SER A 120 -13.87 -12.03 17.76
N VAL A 121 -12.82 -11.28 18.11
CA VAL A 121 -12.89 -10.09 18.95
C VAL A 121 -12.86 -8.81 18.13
N THR A 122 -12.01 -8.73 17.09
CA THR A 122 -11.91 -7.53 16.24
C THR A 122 -13.16 -7.30 15.40
N LYS A 123 -13.75 -8.36 14.85
CA LYS A 123 -15.03 -8.40 14.09
C LYS A 123 -15.10 -7.50 12.86
N GLU A 124 -14.13 -6.65 12.63
CA GLU A 124 -14.06 -5.71 11.52
C GLU A 124 -12.90 -6.09 10.58
N TYR A 125 -13.19 -6.20 9.27
CA TYR A 125 -12.27 -6.77 8.28
C TYR A 125 -12.06 -5.87 7.06
N ARG A 126 -12.62 -4.65 7.09
CA ARG A 126 -12.57 -3.68 5.99
C ARG A 126 -11.98 -2.36 6.45
N LEU A 127 -11.88 -1.43 5.55
CA LEU A 127 -11.71 -0.02 5.86
C LEU A 127 -12.95 0.49 6.63
N THR A 128 -12.90 1.72 7.12
CA THR A 128 -14.10 2.33 7.69
C THR A 128 -15.19 2.48 6.61
N PRO A 129 -16.49 2.46 6.96
CA PRO A 129 -17.56 2.60 5.98
C PRO A 129 -17.42 3.81 5.06
N ALA A 130 -16.96 4.94 5.59
CA ALA A 130 -16.73 6.15 4.81
C ALA A 130 -15.67 5.96 3.72
N LEU A 131 -14.59 5.23 4.02
CA LEU A 131 -13.53 4.93 3.05
C LEU A 131 -13.92 3.83 2.07
N ASP A 132 -14.69 2.85 2.53
CA ASP A 132 -15.18 1.76 1.67
C ASP A 132 -16.20 2.25 0.63
N SER A 133 -16.97 3.28 0.96
CA SER A 133 -17.96 3.88 0.05
C SER A 133 -17.37 4.81 -1.01
N LEU A 134 -16.09 5.14 -0.94
CA LEU A 134 -15.43 6.00 -1.92
C LEU A 134 -15.50 5.37 -3.32
N SER A 135 -16.01 6.11 -4.27
CA SER A 135 -16.05 5.69 -5.68
C SER A 135 -14.67 5.65 -6.33
N CYS A 136 -13.73 6.41 -5.79
CA CYS A 136 -12.33 6.45 -6.18
C CYS A 136 -11.48 6.63 -4.92
N ARG A 137 -10.53 5.73 -4.69
CA ARG A 137 -9.63 5.74 -3.54
C ARG A 137 -8.24 6.17 -3.96
N ARG A 138 -7.83 7.36 -3.53
CA ARG A 138 -6.48 7.85 -3.72
C ARG A 138 -5.67 7.54 -2.47
N CYS A 139 -4.67 6.68 -2.62
CA CYS A 139 -3.84 6.20 -1.52
C CYS A 139 -2.42 6.73 -1.64
N ILE A 140 -1.83 7.08 -0.51
CA ILE A 140 -0.40 7.36 -0.42
C ILE A 140 0.26 6.49 0.66
N ILE A 141 1.39 5.90 0.32
CA ILE A 141 2.25 5.20 1.25
C ILE A 141 3.39 6.13 1.63
N VAL A 142 3.42 6.52 2.90
CA VAL A 142 4.48 7.37 3.44
C VAL A 142 5.54 6.46 4.05
N GLY A 143 6.66 6.34 3.36
CA GLY A 143 7.85 5.66 3.86
C GLY A 143 8.58 6.50 4.90
N ASN A 144 9.68 5.96 5.39
CA ASN A 144 10.44 6.59 6.50
C ASN A 144 11.70 7.32 6.01
N GLY A 145 12.00 7.28 4.72
CA GLY A 145 13.27 7.74 4.15
C GLY A 145 13.61 9.19 4.46
N GLY A 146 14.89 9.45 4.74
CA GLY A 146 15.43 10.79 5.01
C GLY A 146 15.20 11.80 3.89
N VAL A 147 14.90 11.32 2.68
CA VAL A 147 14.53 12.16 1.53
C VAL A 147 13.27 13.01 1.76
N LEU A 148 12.44 12.69 2.76
CA LEU A 148 11.27 13.49 3.15
C LEU A 148 11.64 14.80 3.86
N ALA A 149 12.78 14.83 4.54
CA ALA A 149 13.18 16.00 5.32
C ALA A 149 13.28 17.26 4.44
N ASN A 150 12.69 18.36 4.92
CA ASN A 150 12.68 19.68 4.26
C ASN A 150 12.00 19.71 2.87
N LYS A 151 11.13 18.74 2.57
CA LYS A 151 10.39 18.71 1.29
C LYS A 151 9.07 19.45 1.33
N SER A 152 8.57 19.81 2.52
CA SER A 152 7.29 20.54 2.69
C SER A 152 6.11 19.85 1.97
N LEU A 153 6.07 18.50 2.00
CA LEU A 153 5.05 17.71 1.32
C LEU A 153 3.79 17.47 2.15
N GLY A 154 3.76 17.93 3.41
CA GLY A 154 2.71 17.60 4.36
C GLY A 154 1.29 17.80 3.83
N SER A 155 0.98 18.97 3.30
CA SER A 155 -0.35 19.28 2.76
C SER A 155 -0.70 18.41 1.54
N ARG A 156 0.28 18.06 0.71
CA ARG A 156 0.06 17.18 -0.44
C ARG A 156 -0.21 15.74 -0.02
N ILE A 157 0.44 15.28 1.05
CA ILE A 157 0.20 13.96 1.64
C ILE A 157 -1.21 13.91 2.24
N ASP A 158 -1.60 14.94 2.98
CA ASP A 158 -2.90 15.02 3.66
C ASP A 158 -4.10 15.14 2.69
N ASP A 159 -3.86 15.48 1.42
CA ASP A 159 -4.91 15.54 0.38
C ASP A 159 -5.35 14.16 -0.13
N TYR A 160 -4.61 13.10 0.16
CA TYR A 160 -5.00 11.73 -0.18
C TYR A 160 -6.12 11.21 0.72
N ASP A 161 -6.98 10.35 0.18
CA ASP A 161 -8.10 9.77 0.93
C ASP A 161 -7.60 8.80 1.99
N ILE A 162 -6.61 7.98 1.63
CA ILE A 162 -5.98 6.99 2.50
C ILE A 162 -4.49 7.29 2.61
N VAL A 163 -4.05 7.63 3.81
CA VAL A 163 -2.63 7.85 4.15
C VAL A 163 -2.14 6.68 4.99
N VAL A 164 -1.21 5.91 4.43
CA VAL A 164 -0.63 4.73 5.08
C VAL A 164 0.75 5.08 5.62
N ARG A 165 0.97 4.85 6.92
CA ARG A 165 2.27 5.04 7.56
C ARG A 165 2.80 3.71 8.09
N LEU A 166 4.12 3.64 8.25
CA LEU A 166 4.83 2.40 8.54
C LEU A 166 5.56 2.48 9.89
N ASN A 167 5.43 1.42 10.68
CA ASN A 167 6.14 1.26 11.95
C ASN A 167 5.90 2.44 12.91
N SER A 168 6.93 2.79 13.69
CA SER A 168 6.90 3.88 14.67
C SER A 168 7.28 5.25 14.10
N ALA A 169 7.27 5.42 12.78
CA ALA A 169 7.63 6.70 12.16
C ALA A 169 6.76 7.84 12.72
N PRO A 170 7.34 8.85 13.37
CA PRO A 170 6.60 9.90 14.04
C PRO A 170 5.96 10.88 13.04
N VAL A 171 4.82 11.41 13.41
CA VAL A 171 4.14 12.51 12.71
C VAL A 171 4.38 13.82 13.42
N LYS A 172 4.20 13.80 14.75
CA LYS A 172 4.34 15.00 15.59
C LYS A 172 5.73 15.58 15.49
N GLY A 173 5.81 16.84 15.12
CA GLY A 173 7.05 17.59 14.90
C GLY A 173 7.60 17.51 13.47
N PHE A 174 6.97 16.73 12.59
CA PHE A 174 7.37 16.56 11.19
C PHE A 174 6.24 16.87 10.21
N GLU A 175 5.13 17.43 10.68
CA GLU A 175 3.88 17.60 9.91
C GLU A 175 4.08 18.39 8.63
N LYS A 176 4.99 19.36 8.63
CA LYS A 176 5.34 20.16 7.45
C LYS A 176 5.82 19.28 6.29
N ASP A 177 6.61 18.25 6.59
CA ASP A 177 7.22 17.41 5.57
C ASP A 177 6.41 16.13 5.30
N VAL A 178 5.78 15.56 6.32
CA VAL A 178 5.13 14.25 6.22
C VAL A 178 3.62 14.26 6.37
N GLY A 179 3.00 15.44 6.60
CA GLY A 179 1.57 15.58 6.85
C GLY A 179 1.16 15.14 8.25
N SER A 180 -0.09 15.39 8.58
CA SER A 180 -0.69 15.10 9.89
C SER A 180 -1.67 13.92 9.87
N LYS A 181 -2.25 13.63 8.70
CA LYS A 181 -3.24 12.58 8.50
C LYS A 181 -2.62 11.19 8.54
N THR A 182 -3.26 10.29 9.26
CA THR A 182 -2.97 8.85 9.21
C THR A 182 -4.28 8.09 9.14
N THR A 183 -4.45 7.27 8.11
CA THR A 183 -5.63 6.41 7.95
C THR A 183 -5.33 4.98 8.41
N LEU A 184 -4.18 4.46 7.98
CA LEU A 184 -3.68 3.14 8.35
C LEU A 184 -2.25 3.28 8.88
N ARG A 185 -1.97 2.63 10.00
CA ARG A 185 -0.59 2.40 10.44
C ARG A 185 -0.29 0.91 10.40
N ILE A 186 0.58 0.52 9.47
CA ILE A 186 0.99 -0.87 9.28
C ILE A 186 2.31 -1.09 10.03
N THR A 187 2.34 -2.08 10.88
CA THR A 187 3.51 -2.38 11.70
C THR A 187 3.59 -3.87 12.06
N TYR A 188 4.70 -4.28 12.62
CA TYR A 188 4.91 -5.55 13.31
C TYR A 188 5.35 -5.24 14.76
N PRO A 189 5.37 -6.20 15.70
CA PRO A 189 5.56 -5.90 17.13
C PRO A 189 6.79 -5.05 17.43
N GLU A 190 7.95 -5.41 16.88
CA GLU A 190 9.19 -4.67 17.09
C GLU A 190 9.25 -3.32 16.37
N GLY A 191 8.39 -3.13 15.36
CA GLY A 191 8.23 -1.85 14.64
C GLY A 191 7.23 -0.91 15.30
N ALA A 192 6.37 -1.39 16.19
CA ALA A 192 5.29 -0.62 16.78
C ALA A 192 5.78 0.50 17.70
N MET A 193 4.97 1.56 17.82
CA MET A 193 5.22 2.64 18.79
C MET A 193 5.17 2.09 20.21
N GLN A 194 6.20 2.42 21.00
CA GLN A 194 6.31 1.96 22.39
C GLN A 194 5.43 2.78 23.35
N ARG A 195 5.17 4.03 23.00
CA ARG A 195 4.42 4.98 23.84
C ARG A 195 3.00 5.14 23.32
N PRO A 196 1.97 4.82 24.13
CA PRO A 196 0.57 4.90 23.71
C PRO A 196 0.16 6.26 23.20
N GLU A 197 0.69 7.35 23.75
CA GLU A 197 0.36 8.72 23.36
C GLU A 197 0.85 9.13 21.97
N GLN A 198 1.67 8.32 21.33
CA GLN A 198 2.17 8.58 19.97
C GLN A 198 1.22 8.07 18.88
N TYR A 199 0.26 7.21 19.24
CA TYR A 199 -0.69 6.66 18.29
C TYR A 199 -1.74 7.69 17.87
N GLU A 200 -2.03 7.73 16.57
CA GLU A 200 -3.11 8.57 16.02
C GLU A 200 -4.48 8.02 16.43
N ARG A 201 -5.40 8.90 16.81
CA ARG A 201 -6.74 8.49 17.29
C ARG A 201 -7.58 7.85 16.19
N ASP A 202 -7.63 8.47 15.03
CA ASP A 202 -8.56 8.12 13.95
C ASP A 202 -7.96 7.13 12.92
N SER A 203 -6.84 6.48 13.24
CA SER A 203 -6.21 5.52 12.36
C SER A 203 -6.56 4.08 12.70
N LEU A 204 -6.60 3.21 11.69
CA LEU A 204 -6.62 1.77 11.89
C LEU A 204 -5.20 1.26 12.18
N PHE A 205 -5.09 0.42 13.19
CA PHE A 205 -3.87 -0.32 13.50
C PHE A 205 -3.84 -1.62 12.70
N VAL A 206 -2.80 -1.83 11.91
CA VAL A 206 -2.69 -3.00 11.02
C VAL A 206 -1.44 -3.79 11.36
N LEU A 207 -1.61 -5.02 11.81
CA LEU A 207 -0.50 -5.95 12.00
C LEU A 207 -0.08 -6.56 10.67
N ALA A 208 1.20 -6.43 10.31
CA ALA A 208 1.86 -7.29 9.33
C ALA A 208 2.59 -8.41 10.08
N GLY A 209 2.09 -9.65 9.98
CA GLY A 209 2.67 -10.78 10.69
C GLY A 209 3.82 -11.41 9.90
N PHE A 210 5.05 -11.29 10.42
CA PHE A 210 6.25 -11.88 9.82
C PHE A 210 6.65 -13.21 10.46
N LYS A 211 6.20 -13.46 11.67
CA LYS A 211 6.45 -14.68 12.42
C LYS A 211 5.26 -15.03 13.32
N TRP A 212 5.19 -16.24 13.82
CA TRP A 212 4.06 -16.70 14.65
C TRP A 212 3.91 -15.88 15.96
N GLN A 213 5.03 -15.40 16.51
CA GLN A 213 5.03 -14.56 17.71
C GLN A 213 4.27 -13.25 17.50
N ASP A 214 4.23 -12.73 16.28
CA ASP A 214 3.53 -11.48 15.96
C ASP A 214 2.01 -11.62 16.17
N PHE A 215 1.45 -12.76 15.78
CA PHE A 215 0.03 -13.06 16.02
C PHE A 215 -0.24 -13.32 17.51
N LYS A 216 0.70 -13.98 18.23
CA LYS A 216 0.59 -14.16 19.68
C LYS A 216 0.58 -12.83 20.40
N TRP A 217 1.48 -11.91 20.03
CA TRP A 217 1.50 -10.55 20.56
C TRP A 217 0.19 -9.83 20.28
N LEU A 218 -0.33 -9.87 19.05
CA LEU A 218 -1.60 -9.22 18.73
C LEU A 218 -2.77 -9.79 19.53
N LYS A 219 -2.79 -11.10 19.77
CA LYS A 219 -3.79 -11.71 20.66
C LYS A 219 -3.76 -11.07 22.05
N TYR A 220 -2.57 -10.93 22.64
CA TYR A 220 -2.44 -10.26 23.95
C TYR A 220 -2.98 -8.83 23.93
N ILE A 221 -2.64 -8.07 22.89
CA ILE A 221 -3.12 -6.69 22.71
C ILE A 221 -4.65 -6.65 22.64
N VAL A 222 -5.25 -7.48 21.79
CA VAL A 222 -6.70 -7.49 21.54
C VAL A 222 -7.48 -7.93 22.78
N TYR A 223 -6.97 -8.91 23.52
CA TYR A 223 -7.59 -9.41 24.75
C TYR A 223 -7.21 -8.59 26.00
N LYS A 224 -6.37 -7.55 25.84
CA LYS A 224 -5.85 -6.74 26.96
C LYS A 224 -5.11 -7.59 28.01
N GLU A 225 -4.49 -8.69 27.55
CA GLU A 225 -3.66 -9.58 28.37
C GLU A 225 -2.25 -8.98 28.55
N ARG A 226 -1.52 -9.44 29.56
CA ARG A 226 -0.13 -9.00 29.79
C ARG A 226 0.79 -9.56 28.72
N VAL A 227 1.47 -8.68 27.98
CA VAL A 227 2.50 -9.07 27.02
C VAL A 227 3.77 -9.46 27.74
N SER A 228 4.29 -10.67 27.45
CA SER A 228 5.61 -11.08 27.92
C SER A 228 6.69 -10.56 26.97
N ALA A 229 7.59 -9.74 27.50
CA ALA A 229 8.71 -9.19 26.73
C ALA A 229 9.74 -10.25 26.29
N SER A 230 9.70 -11.45 26.89
CA SER A 230 10.64 -12.55 26.62
C SER A 230 10.21 -13.51 25.50
N ASP A 231 9.11 -13.25 24.81
CA ASP A 231 8.51 -14.18 23.83
C ASP A 231 9.23 -14.26 22.46
N GLY A 232 10.56 -14.11 22.44
CA GLY A 232 11.34 -14.33 21.20
C GLY A 232 11.38 -13.13 20.26
N PHE A 233 11.17 -11.92 20.77
CA PHE A 233 11.38 -10.68 20.03
C PHE A 233 12.85 -10.25 20.08
N TRP A 234 13.35 -9.70 18.96
CA TRP A 234 14.75 -9.25 18.87
C TRP A 234 14.99 -7.89 19.53
N LYS A 235 13.93 -7.17 19.91
CA LYS A 235 13.95 -5.99 20.80
C LYS A 235 12.65 -5.93 21.59
N SER A 236 12.58 -5.01 22.56
CA SER A 236 11.37 -4.77 23.33
C SER A 236 10.19 -4.38 22.43
N VAL A 237 9.02 -4.90 22.74
CA VAL A 237 7.78 -4.65 22.03
C VAL A 237 6.81 -3.85 22.89
N ALA A 238 5.89 -3.13 22.25
CA ALA A 238 4.85 -2.42 22.96
C ALA A 238 3.98 -3.39 23.77
N THR A 239 3.75 -3.07 25.03
CA THR A 239 2.89 -3.87 25.92
C THR A 239 1.43 -3.45 25.84
N ARG A 240 1.15 -2.28 25.22
CA ARG A 240 -0.18 -1.74 25.03
C ARG A 240 -0.24 -0.96 23.72
N VAL A 241 -1.31 -1.19 22.98
CA VAL A 241 -1.73 -0.39 21.84
C VAL A 241 -3.06 0.27 22.20
N PRO A 242 -3.17 1.61 22.18
CA PRO A 242 -4.38 2.32 22.60
C PRO A 242 -5.43 2.33 21.48
N LYS A 243 -5.81 1.14 21.04
CA LYS A 243 -6.80 0.90 20.01
C LYS A 243 -7.82 -0.11 20.52
N GLU A 244 -9.08 0.15 20.22
CA GLU A 244 -10.12 -0.82 20.50
C GLU A 244 -10.13 -1.92 19.41
N PRO A 245 -10.61 -3.13 19.72
CA PRO A 245 -10.58 -4.25 18.78
C PRO A 245 -11.13 -3.95 17.39
N PRO A 246 -12.24 -3.20 17.21
CA PRO A 246 -12.74 -2.85 15.88
C PRO A 246 -11.84 -1.93 15.06
N GLU A 247 -10.83 -1.31 15.68
CA GLU A 247 -9.83 -0.47 14.99
C GLU A 247 -8.59 -1.27 14.57
N ILE A 248 -8.52 -2.56 14.89
CA ILE A 248 -7.36 -3.43 14.65
C ILE A 248 -7.64 -4.36 13.47
N ARG A 249 -6.62 -4.51 12.60
CA ARG A 249 -6.67 -5.38 11.41
C ARG A 249 -5.43 -6.27 11.35
N ILE A 250 -5.56 -7.38 10.65
CA ILE A 250 -4.42 -8.21 10.24
C ILE A 250 -4.25 -8.05 8.74
N LEU A 251 -3.09 -7.57 8.32
CA LEU A 251 -2.74 -7.49 6.91
C LEU A 251 -2.79 -8.88 6.28
N ASN A 252 -3.40 -9.00 5.11
CA ASN A 252 -3.41 -10.27 4.40
C ASN A 252 -1.97 -10.65 3.98
N PRO A 253 -1.40 -11.75 4.50
CA PRO A 253 -0.03 -12.17 4.20
C PRO A 253 0.18 -12.49 2.73
N TYR A 254 -0.89 -12.64 1.96
CA TYR A 254 -0.83 -12.73 0.50
C TYR A 254 0.00 -11.59 -0.11
N PHE A 255 -0.07 -10.38 0.43
CA PHE A 255 0.70 -9.25 -0.09
C PHE A 255 2.19 -9.36 0.18
N ILE A 256 2.60 -10.00 1.29
CA ILE A 256 4.02 -10.30 1.55
C ILE A 256 4.53 -11.32 0.52
N GLN A 257 3.76 -12.38 0.29
CA GLN A 257 4.07 -13.43 -0.69
C GLN A 257 4.13 -12.87 -2.11
N GLU A 258 3.13 -12.08 -2.50
CA GLU A 258 3.04 -11.53 -3.85
C GLU A 258 4.13 -10.49 -4.13
N ALA A 259 4.37 -9.58 -3.17
CA ALA A 259 5.49 -8.64 -3.26
C ALA A 259 6.81 -9.39 -3.45
N ALA A 260 7.08 -10.38 -2.58
CA ALA A 260 8.33 -11.12 -2.60
C ALA A 260 8.54 -11.89 -3.92
N PHE A 261 7.61 -12.76 -4.25
CA PHE A 261 7.86 -13.79 -5.26
C PHE A 261 7.33 -13.44 -6.64
N THR A 262 6.24 -12.69 -6.71
CA THR A 262 5.60 -12.36 -7.99
C THR A 262 6.09 -11.03 -8.55
N LEU A 263 6.17 -9.99 -7.71
CA LEU A 263 6.43 -8.63 -8.18
C LEU A 263 7.92 -8.25 -8.15
N ILE A 264 8.60 -8.54 -7.05
CA ILE A 264 10.03 -8.21 -6.89
C ILE A 264 10.92 -9.33 -7.44
N GLY A 265 10.45 -10.59 -7.37
CA GLY A 265 11.21 -11.76 -7.80
C GLY A 265 12.32 -12.16 -6.82
N LEU A 266 12.03 -12.06 -5.51
CA LEU A 266 12.94 -12.51 -4.46
C LEU A 266 13.05 -14.05 -4.44
N PRO A 267 14.13 -14.62 -3.86
CA PRO A 267 14.31 -16.06 -3.80
C PRO A 267 13.18 -16.77 -3.06
N PHE A 268 12.61 -17.82 -3.66
CA PHE A 268 11.45 -18.53 -3.11
C PHE A 268 11.76 -19.36 -1.86
N ASN A 269 12.93 -19.99 -1.80
CA ASN A 269 13.42 -20.82 -0.68
C ASN A 269 12.32 -21.77 -0.11
N ASN A 270 11.64 -22.52 -0.97
CA ASN A 270 10.52 -23.40 -0.62
C ASN A 270 9.41 -22.73 0.22
N GLY A 271 9.24 -21.40 0.11
CA GLY A 271 8.29 -20.64 0.89
C GLY A 271 8.67 -20.43 2.36
N LEU A 272 9.94 -20.64 2.67
CA LEU A 272 10.49 -20.36 4.01
C LEU A 272 11.22 -19.03 4.04
N MET A 273 11.22 -18.40 5.20
CA MET A 273 12.01 -17.20 5.46
C MET A 273 13.50 -17.52 5.28
N GLY A 274 14.20 -16.66 4.54
CA GLY A 274 15.63 -16.81 4.28
C GLY A 274 16.28 -15.49 3.96
N ARG A 275 17.58 -15.53 3.67
CA ARG A 275 18.37 -14.33 3.36
C ARG A 275 17.80 -13.63 2.11
N GLY A 276 17.49 -12.34 2.26
CA GLY A 276 17.10 -11.46 1.16
C GLY A 276 15.79 -11.82 0.46
N ASN A 277 14.89 -12.60 1.10
CA ASN A 277 13.62 -12.97 0.50
C ASN A 277 12.39 -12.37 1.18
N ILE A 278 12.58 -11.58 2.23
CA ILE A 278 11.50 -10.84 2.87
C ILE A 278 11.47 -9.42 2.29
N PRO A 279 10.35 -8.99 1.70
CA PRO A 279 10.21 -7.61 1.23
C PRO A 279 10.13 -6.65 2.42
N THR A 280 10.58 -5.41 2.23
CA THR A 280 10.34 -4.36 3.22
C THR A 280 8.84 -4.13 3.39
N LEU A 281 8.44 -3.66 4.57
CA LEU A 281 7.05 -3.32 4.84
C LEU A 281 6.53 -2.25 3.87
N GLY A 282 7.40 -1.37 3.38
CA GLY A 282 7.08 -0.39 2.35
C GLY A 282 6.61 -1.03 1.05
N SER A 283 7.37 -1.99 0.51
CA SER A 283 7.01 -2.71 -0.72
C SER A 283 5.73 -3.54 -0.54
N VAL A 284 5.53 -4.11 0.66
CA VAL A 284 4.28 -4.84 1.00
C VAL A 284 3.08 -3.89 1.00
N ALA A 285 3.22 -2.70 1.62
CA ALA A 285 2.15 -1.70 1.66
C ALA A 285 1.80 -1.15 0.27
N VAL A 286 2.81 -0.95 -0.59
CA VAL A 286 2.58 -0.59 -2.01
C VAL A 286 1.81 -1.70 -2.72
N THR A 287 2.19 -2.96 -2.53
CA THR A 287 1.47 -4.11 -3.13
C THR A 287 0.01 -4.16 -2.67
N MET A 288 -0.25 -3.99 -1.38
CA MET A 288 -1.61 -3.88 -0.84
C MET A 288 -2.40 -2.73 -1.50
N ALA A 289 -1.79 -1.55 -1.62
CA ALA A 289 -2.45 -0.39 -2.22
C ALA A 289 -2.76 -0.59 -3.71
N LEU A 290 -1.91 -1.29 -4.45
CA LEU A 290 -2.18 -1.65 -5.86
C LEU A 290 -3.45 -2.51 -6.01
N HIS A 291 -3.82 -3.30 -5.00
CA HIS A 291 -5.05 -4.08 -5.00
C HIS A 291 -6.28 -3.27 -4.57
N GLY A 292 -6.12 -2.41 -3.58
CA GLY A 292 -7.25 -1.79 -2.88
C GLY A 292 -7.54 -0.33 -3.23
N CYS A 293 -6.68 0.32 -4.04
CA CYS A 293 -6.78 1.74 -4.37
C CYS A 293 -6.84 1.95 -5.87
N ASP A 294 -7.48 3.05 -6.29
CA ASP A 294 -7.58 3.42 -7.71
C ASP A 294 -6.36 4.24 -8.16
N GLU A 295 -5.83 5.09 -7.27
CA GLU A 295 -4.59 5.82 -7.47
C GLU A 295 -3.64 5.54 -6.31
N VAL A 296 -2.37 5.30 -6.61
CA VAL A 296 -1.34 5.01 -5.62
C VAL A 296 -0.19 5.99 -5.78
N ALA A 297 0.15 6.67 -4.69
CA ALA A 297 1.35 7.48 -4.59
C ALA A 297 2.27 6.96 -3.47
N VAL A 298 3.52 7.35 -3.53
CA VAL A 298 4.53 7.08 -2.52
C VAL A 298 5.31 8.35 -2.19
N ALA A 299 5.78 8.46 -0.95
CA ALA A 299 6.69 9.50 -0.51
C ALA A 299 7.67 8.89 0.50
N GLY A 300 8.93 9.31 0.48
CA GLY A 300 9.94 8.80 1.42
C GLY A 300 10.47 7.40 1.11
N PHE A 301 10.46 7.03 -0.17
CA PHE A 301 11.07 5.80 -0.69
C PHE A 301 12.36 6.09 -1.43
N GLY A 302 13.11 5.06 -1.72
CA GLY A 302 14.29 5.15 -2.55
C GLY A 302 15.55 5.46 -1.74
N TYR A 303 16.00 4.49 -0.94
CA TYR A 303 17.31 4.57 -0.29
C TYR A 303 18.42 4.80 -1.32
N ASP A 304 19.18 5.88 -1.12
CA ASP A 304 20.28 6.24 -2.01
C ASP A 304 21.62 5.82 -1.41
N MET A 305 22.12 4.70 -1.89
CA MET A 305 23.41 4.14 -1.45
C MET A 305 24.62 4.95 -1.95
N SER A 306 24.43 5.88 -2.88
CA SER A 306 25.49 6.81 -3.33
C SER A 306 25.77 7.93 -2.29
N THR A 307 24.83 8.13 -1.35
CA THR A 307 24.94 9.13 -0.28
C THR A 307 24.98 8.48 1.10
N PRO A 308 26.07 7.75 1.45
CA PRO A 308 26.12 6.93 2.66
C PRO A 308 26.01 7.73 3.97
N ASN A 309 26.30 9.02 3.94
CA ASN A 309 26.24 9.94 5.07
C ASN A 309 24.87 10.61 5.25
N ALA A 310 23.96 10.50 4.27
CA ALA A 310 22.62 11.04 4.38
C ALA A 310 21.82 10.33 5.49
N PRO A 311 20.85 11.00 6.14
CA PRO A 311 19.98 10.35 7.11
C PRO A 311 19.22 9.19 6.48
N LEU A 312 19.15 8.06 7.19
CA LEU A 312 18.39 6.89 6.76
C LEU A 312 16.89 7.20 6.80
N HIS A 313 16.45 7.75 7.93
CA HIS A 313 15.06 8.17 8.14
C HIS A 313 14.97 9.66 8.46
N TYR A 314 13.80 10.26 8.20
CA TYR A 314 13.61 11.71 8.39
C TYR A 314 13.61 12.17 9.85
N TYR A 315 13.51 11.24 10.80
CA TYR A 315 13.35 11.51 12.23
C TYR A 315 14.53 11.06 13.11
N GLU A 316 15.58 10.51 12.51
CA GLU A 316 16.72 9.98 13.28
C GLU A 316 18.07 10.37 12.68
N THR A 317 19.12 10.17 13.47
CA THR A 317 20.50 10.49 13.07
C THR A 317 21.25 9.32 12.42
N VAL A 318 20.61 8.12 12.39
CA VAL A 318 21.18 6.94 11.72
C VAL A 318 21.39 7.24 10.24
N ARG A 319 22.56 6.86 9.73
CA ARG A 319 22.97 7.17 8.36
C ARG A 319 22.64 6.04 7.40
N MET A 320 22.51 6.37 6.12
CA MET A 320 22.22 5.45 5.01
C MET A 320 23.19 4.26 4.98
N ALA A 321 24.46 4.47 5.38
CA ALA A 321 25.46 3.40 5.44
C ALA A 321 25.05 2.22 6.33
N ALA A 322 24.18 2.43 7.33
CA ALA A 322 23.71 1.37 8.21
C ALA A 322 22.86 0.29 7.52
N ILE A 323 22.27 0.60 6.35
CA ILE A 323 21.41 -0.35 5.62
C ILE A 323 22.18 -1.29 4.68
N LYS A 324 23.47 -1.08 4.49
CA LYS A 324 24.29 -1.79 3.48
C LYS A 324 24.23 -3.33 3.56
N GLU A 325 23.90 -3.89 4.71
CA GLU A 325 23.99 -5.32 4.95
C GLU A 325 22.73 -5.91 5.61
N SER A 326 21.56 -5.53 5.08
CA SER A 326 20.34 -6.19 5.55
C SER A 326 20.36 -7.67 5.13
N TRP A 327 20.49 -8.55 6.12
CA TRP A 327 20.32 -9.99 5.89
C TRP A 327 18.91 -10.31 5.36
N THR A 328 17.93 -9.52 5.76
CA THR A 328 16.51 -9.79 5.57
C THR A 328 16.00 -9.32 4.21
N HIS A 329 16.40 -8.11 3.78
CA HIS A 329 15.82 -7.41 2.63
C HIS A 329 16.82 -7.28 1.48
N ASN A 330 16.34 -7.40 0.25
CA ASN A 330 17.10 -7.07 -0.94
C ASN A 330 16.69 -5.68 -1.46
N ILE A 331 17.28 -4.64 -0.86
CA ILE A 331 16.94 -3.24 -1.13
C ILE A 331 17.10 -2.89 -2.61
N GLN A 332 18.13 -3.42 -3.28
CA GLN A 332 18.37 -3.12 -4.69
C GLN A 332 17.24 -3.64 -5.59
N ARG A 333 16.80 -4.87 -5.40
CA ARG A 333 15.67 -5.44 -6.17
C ARG A 333 14.35 -4.72 -5.88
N GLU A 334 14.12 -4.33 -4.63
CA GLU A 334 12.93 -3.55 -4.26
C GLU A 334 12.95 -2.16 -4.93
N LYS A 335 14.11 -1.50 -4.94
CA LYS A 335 14.28 -0.21 -5.63
C LYS A 335 14.03 -0.34 -7.14
N GLU A 336 14.53 -1.39 -7.78
CA GLU A 336 14.27 -1.66 -9.20
C GLU A 336 12.77 -1.92 -9.47
N PHE A 337 12.10 -2.66 -8.61
CA PHE A 337 10.66 -2.87 -8.70
C PHE A 337 9.89 -1.56 -8.62
N LEU A 338 10.15 -0.74 -7.59
CA LEU A 338 9.49 0.56 -7.44
C LEU A 338 9.78 1.49 -8.61
N ARG A 339 11.02 1.51 -9.10
CA ARG A 339 11.40 2.30 -10.28
C ARG A 339 10.63 1.90 -11.54
N LYS A 340 10.41 0.60 -11.75
CA LYS A 340 9.55 0.12 -12.86
C LYS A 340 8.12 0.64 -12.71
N LEU A 341 7.55 0.62 -11.50
CA LEU A 341 6.20 1.13 -11.26
C LEU A 341 6.11 2.64 -11.52
N VAL A 342 7.07 3.43 -11.07
CA VAL A 342 7.12 4.89 -11.32
C VAL A 342 7.28 5.18 -12.81
N LYS A 343 8.23 4.52 -13.48
CA LYS A 343 8.46 4.67 -14.92
C LYS A 343 7.22 4.30 -15.73
N ALA A 344 6.52 3.26 -15.30
CA ALA A 344 5.27 2.82 -15.89
C ALA A 344 4.06 3.71 -15.50
N ARG A 345 4.24 4.73 -14.67
CA ARG A 345 3.18 5.59 -14.14
C ARG A 345 2.08 4.83 -13.39
N VAL A 346 2.46 3.69 -12.83
CA VAL A 346 1.61 2.86 -11.98
C VAL A 346 1.42 3.49 -10.63
N ILE A 347 2.51 4.04 -10.12
CA ILE A 347 2.54 4.83 -8.89
C ILE A 347 3.18 6.19 -9.17
N THR A 348 2.84 7.17 -8.33
CA THR A 348 3.45 8.50 -8.35
C THR A 348 4.40 8.64 -7.18
N ASP A 349 5.68 8.94 -7.43
CA ASP A 349 6.65 9.28 -6.37
C ASP A 349 6.67 10.79 -6.14
N LEU A 350 6.27 11.24 -4.95
CA LEU A 350 6.26 12.66 -4.58
C LEU A 350 7.63 13.19 -4.17
N THR A 351 8.56 12.31 -3.81
CA THR A 351 9.90 12.67 -3.33
C THR A 351 10.98 12.61 -4.41
N SER A 352 10.70 11.97 -5.53
CA SER A 352 11.66 11.67 -6.60
C SER A 352 12.91 10.93 -6.07
N GLY A 353 12.72 10.03 -5.08
CA GLY A 353 13.79 9.28 -4.44
C GLY A 353 14.00 7.88 -5.03
N ILE A 354 13.06 7.40 -5.85
CA ILE A 354 13.06 6.06 -6.45
C ILE A 354 13.90 5.96 -7.72
#